data_81718676f69bd148245060cf286f8611
#
_entry.id   81718676f69bd148245060cf286f8611
#
_cell.length_a   1.000
_cell.length_b   1.000
_cell.length_c   1.000
_cell.angle_alpha   90.00
_cell.angle_beta   90.00
_cell.angle_gamma   90.00
#
_symmetry.space_group_name_H-M   'P 1'
#
loop_
_entity.id
_entity.type
_entity.pdbx_description
1 polymer ?
#
loop_
_entity_poly.entity_id
_entity_poly.type
_entity_poly.pdbx_seq_one_letter_code
_entity_poly.pdbx_strand_id
1 'polypeptide(L)'
;MPPTPPPAPTVLVTAAAPPPDPGPARCVLATITRRNEHSPLCGVKSLNALDNILAKLEASDRGADDALLRNTAGRIAESSLANVFAVKGGIAHTPPLAEGALPGIMRGAVMARCRVRETPLAVEDLARADEIFLTNSLGIRPVVALDDRGFAPGPVAASLADLAGGRG
;
A
#
# COMPACT_ATOMS: atom_id res chain seq x y z
N MET A 1 17.59 19.33 -20.08
CA MET A 1 18.70 19.87 -19.26
C MET A 1 18.14 20.29 -17.91
N PRO A 2 18.83 20.04 -16.80
CA PRO A 2 18.40 20.59 -15.52
C PRO A 2 18.44 22.13 -15.58
N PRO A 3 17.54 22.81 -14.84
CA PRO A 3 17.53 24.26 -14.81
C PRO A 3 18.84 24.83 -14.21
N THR A 4 19.29 25.95 -14.74
CA THR A 4 20.49 26.65 -14.26
C THR A 4 20.10 28.10 -13.94
N PRO A 5 20.20 28.59 -12.71
CA PRO A 5 20.66 27.91 -11.49
C PRO A 5 19.69 26.80 -11.02
N PRO A 6 20.13 25.89 -10.15
CA PRO A 6 19.24 24.89 -9.59
C PRO A 6 18.07 25.57 -8.85
N PRO A 7 16.84 25.03 -8.99
CA PRO A 7 15.68 25.65 -8.38
C PRO A 7 15.79 25.64 -6.85
N ALA A 8 15.41 26.73 -6.22
CA ALA A 8 15.22 26.79 -4.78
C ALA A 8 13.85 26.17 -4.45
N PRO A 9 13.77 25.04 -3.75
CA PRO A 9 12.49 24.42 -3.42
C PRO A 9 11.70 25.28 -2.42
N THR A 10 10.38 25.35 -2.60
CA THR A 10 9.50 25.88 -1.57
C THR A 10 9.23 24.76 -0.56
N VAL A 11 9.53 25.02 0.72
CA VAL A 11 9.22 24.11 1.82
C VAL A 11 8.02 24.67 2.59
N LEU A 12 6.94 23.89 2.64
CA LEU A 12 5.75 24.20 3.43
C LEU A 12 5.62 23.16 4.53
N VAL A 13 5.55 23.61 5.78
CA VAL A 13 5.28 22.74 6.95
C VAL A 13 3.95 23.14 7.54
N THR A 14 3.03 22.19 7.66
CA THR A 14 1.72 22.37 8.29
C THR A 14 1.53 21.34 9.39
N ALA A 15 0.77 21.72 10.42
CA ALA A 15 0.38 20.81 11.50
C ALA A 15 -1.15 20.77 11.57
N ALA A 16 -1.71 19.58 11.72
CA ALA A 16 -3.14 19.34 11.89
C ALA A 16 -3.34 18.16 12.84
N ALA A 17 -4.53 18.07 13.43
CA ALA A 17 -4.91 16.86 14.16
C ALA A 17 -4.85 15.64 13.23
N PRO A 18 -4.38 14.48 13.72
CA PRO A 18 -4.38 13.26 12.91
C PRO A 18 -5.82 12.89 12.53
N PRO A 19 -6.03 12.32 11.34
CA PRO A 19 -7.35 11.80 10.99
C PRO A 19 -7.77 10.70 11.98
N PRO A 20 -9.09 10.51 12.19
CA PRO A 20 -9.58 9.40 12.99
C PRO A 20 -9.13 8.05 12.38
N ASP A 21 -9.02 7.03 13.24
CA ASP A 21 -8.73 5.67 12.76
C ASP A 21 -9.87 5.20 11.83
N PRO A 22 -9.59 4.88 10.57
CA PRO A 22 -10.63 4.44 9.64
C PRO A 22 -11.07 2.99 9.87
N GLY A 23 -10.48 2.29 10.84
CA GLY A 23 -10.71 0.86 11.06
C GLY A 23 -10.19 -0.05 9.93
N PRO A 24 -10.56 -1.33 9.93
CA PRO A 24 -10.16 -2.28 8.88
C PRO A 24 -10.63 -1.86 7.48
N ALA A 25 -9.87 -2.22 6.45
CA ALA A 25 -10.15 -1.83 5.07
C ALA A 25 -10.99 -2.87 4.31
N ARG A 26 -11.93 -2.39 3.54
CA ARG A 26 -12.53 -3.12 2.42
C ARG A 26 -11.84 -2.67 1.15
N CYS A 27 -11.25 -3.59 0.41
CA CYS A 27 -10.49 -3.30 -0.80
C CYS A 27 -11.15 -3.89 -2.04
N VAL A 28 -10.82 -3.33 -3.19
CA VAL A 28 -11.15 -3.89 -4.51
C VAL A 28 -9.89 -3.99 -5.36
N LEU A 29 -9.89 -4.80 -6.40
CA LEU A 29 -8.86 -4.75 -7.42
C LEU A 29 -9.19 -3.62 -8.40
N ALA A 30 -8.25 -2.70 -8.60
CA ALA A 30 -8.38 -1.64 -9.59
C ALA A 30 -8.46 -2.22 -11.01
N THR A 31 -9.39 -1.71 -11.79
CA THR A 31 -9.62 -2.14 -13.18
C THR A 31 -9.30 -1.06 -14.20
N ILE A 32 -9.50 0.21 -13.84
CA ILE A 32 -9.37 1.36 -14.77
C ILE A 32 -7.93 1.84 -14.96
N THR A 33 -7.02 1.48 -14.05
CA THR A 33 -5.62 1.92 -14.10
C THR A 33 -4.66 0.83 -13.68
N ARG A 34 -3.37 1.03 -13.96
CA ARG A 34 -2.25 0.14 -13.63
C ARG A 34 -1.06 0.95 -13.16
N ARG A 35 -0.23 0.35 -12.29
CA ARG A 35 1.11 0.89 -12.03
C ARG A 35 2.02 0.58 -13.21
N ASN A 36 2.78 1.58 -13.64
CA ASN A 36 3.83 1.36 -14.63
C ASN A 36 5.15 1.10 -13.90
N GLU A 37 5.46 -0.16 -13.64
CA GLU A 37 6.66 -0.60 -12.92
C GLU A 37 7.98 -0.20 -13.61
N HIS A 38 7.91 0.13 -14.91
CA HIS A 38 9.08 0.60 -15.67
C HIS A 38 9.33 2.11 -15.49
N SER A 39 8.38 2.82 -14.87
CA SER A 39 8.55 4.25 -14.60
C SER A 39 9.38 4.49 -13.34
N PRO A 40 10.45 5.31 -13.41
CA PRO A 40 11.21 5.68 -12.22
C PRO A 40 10.36 6.45 -11.19
N LEU A 41 9.19 6.97 -11.58
CA LEU A 41 8.28 7.68 -10.68
C LEU A 41 7.63 6.76 -9.64
N CYS A 42 7.60 5.44 -9.86
CA CYS A 42 7.12 4.49 -8.85
C CYS A 42 7.94 4.56 -7.55
N GLY A 43 9.24 4.84 -7.65
CA GLY A 43 10.14 4.98 -6.51
C GLY A 43 10.08 6.34 -5.81
N VAL A 44 9.27 7.28 -6.29
CA VAL A 44 9.24 8.66 -5.80
C VAL A 44 7.85 9.02 -5.29
N LYS A 45 7.79 9.49 -4.04
CA LYS A 45 6.54 10.05 -3.50
C LYS A 45 6.36 11.48 -4.03
N SER A 46 5.66 11.58 -5.15
CA SER A 46 5.41 12.83 -5.87
C SER A 46 3.92 13.15 -5.95
N LEU A 47 3.59 14.37 -6.40
CA LEU A 47 2.22 14.77 -6.71
C LEU A 47 1.70 14.15 -8.01
N ASN A 48 2.55 13.54 -8.82
CA ASN A 48 2.16 12.80 -10.02
C ASN A 48 1.65 11.41 -9.65
N ALA A 49 0.50 11.37 -8.96
CA ALA A 49 -0.11 10.16 -8.42
C ALA A 49 -1.52 9.94 -9.01
N LEU A 50 -1.74 10.33 -10.27
CA LEU A 50 -3.07 10.27 -10.88
C LEU A 50 -3.61 8.83 -10.95
N ASP A 51 -2.77 7.85 -11.27
CA ASP A 51 -3.17 6.44 -11.28
C ASP A 51 -3.70 5.98 -9.91
N ASN A 52 -3.02 6.39 -8.84
CA ASN A 52 -3.45 6.09 -7.47
C ASN A 52 -4.78 6.79 -7.12
N ILE A 53 -4.96 8.04 -7.57
CA ILE A 53 -6.21 8.81 -7.38
C ILE A 53 -7.37 8.13 -8.11
N LEU A 54 -7.18 7.75 -9.36
CA LEU A 54 -8.20 7.05 -10.15
C LEU A 54 -8.59 5.72 -9.51
N ALA A 55 -7.62 4.93 -9.05
CA ALA A 55 -7.89 3.69 -8.32
C ALA A 55 -8.67 3.93 -7.01
N LYS A 56 -8.35 5.02 -6.29
CA LYS A 56 -9.07 5.40 -5.06
C LYS A 56 -10.50 5.81 -5.35
N LEU A 57 -10.75 6.55 -6.43
CA LEU A 57 -12.09 6.93 -6.87
C LEU A 57 -12.90 5.69 -7.27
N GLU A 58 -12.31 4.78 -8.04
CA GLU A 58 -12.95 3.49 -8.39
C GLU A 58 -13.35 2.71 -7.13
N ALA A 59 -12.46 2.64 -6.11
CA ALA A 59 -12.79 1.99 -4.85
C ALA A 59 -14.00 2.66 -4.18
N SER A 60 -14.02 3.99 -4.12
CA SER A 60 -15.13 4.76 -3.54
C SER A 60 -16.45 4.50 -4.27
N ASP A 61 -16.44 4.52 -5.59
CA ASP A 61 -17.63 4.26 -6.42
C ASP A 61 -18.18 2.84 -6.22
N ARG A 62 -17.31 1.89 -5.86
CA ARG A 62 -17.67 0.50 -5.54
C ARG A 62 -17.94 0.25 -4.06
N GLY A 63 -18.03 1.32 -3.24
CA GLY A 63 -18.30 1.22 -1.81
C GLY A 63 -17.15 0.58 -0.99
N ALA A 64 -15.92 0.68 -1.48
CA ALA A 64 -14.72 0.18 -0.83
C ALA A 64 -13.83 1.32 -0.30
N ASP A 65 -12.95 0.98 0.63
CA ASP A 65 -12.05 1.93 1.28
C ASP A 65 -10.78 2.20 0.48
N ASP A 66 -10.30 1.22 -0.29
CA ASP A 66 -9.06 1.31 -1.05
C ASP A 66 -9.08 0.35 -2.25
N ALA A 67 -8.18 0.57 -3.20
CA ALA A 67 -8.00 -0.31 -4.33
C ALA A 67 -6.57 -0.84 -4.41
N LEU A 68 -6.42 -2.13 -4.68
CA LEU A 68 -5.14 -2.73 -5.01
C LEU A 68 -4.85 -2.55 -6.49
N LEU A 69 -3.68 -2.01 -6.80
CA LEU A 69 -3.22 -1.81 -8.17
C LEU A 69 -2.36 -2.99 -8.62
N ARG A 70 -2.66 -3.44 -9.83
CA ARG A 70 -1.76 -4.33 -10.57
C ARG A 70 -0.80 -3.49 -11.41
N ASN A 71 0.35 -4.04 -11.71
CA ASN A 71 1.27 -3.47 -12.67
C ASN A 71 0.93 -3.88 -14.12
N THR A 72 1.74 -3.48 -15.08
CA THR A 72 1.50 -3.79 -16.51
C THR A 72 1.62 -5.28 -16.80
N ALA A 73 2.38 -6.03 -16.00
CA ALA A 73 2.48 -7.49 -16.08
C ALA A 73 1.33 -8.23 -15.36
N GLY A 74 0.36 -7.52 -14.80
CA GLY A 74 -0.81 -8.09 -14.13
C GLY A 74 -0.58 -8.50 -12.67
N ARG A 75 0.63 -8.31 -12.11
CA ARG A 75 0.96 -8.62 -10.73
C ARG A 75 0.62 -7.47 -9.79
N ILE A 76 0.40 -7.76 -8.54
CA ILE A 76 0.11 -6.76 -7.51
C ILE A 76 1.35 -5.88 -7.28
N ALA A 77 1.15 -4.58 -7.26
CA ALA A 77 2.19 -3.60 -6.93
C ALA A 77 1.99 -3.04 -5.50
N GLU A 78 0.91 -2.35 -5.28
CA GLU A 78 0.59 -1.68 -4.01
C GLU A 78 -0.91 -1.38 -3.94
N SER A 79 -1.41 -0.70 -2.89
CA SER A 79 -2.73 -0.08 -2.91
C SER A 79 -2.66 1.37 -3.40
N SER A 80 -3.82 2.02 -3.52
CA SER A 80 -3.86 3.42 -3.94
C SER A 80 -3.16 4.37 -2.96
N LEU A 81 -3.07 4.00 -1.67
CA LEU A 81 -2.52 4.86 -0.61
C LEU A 81 -1.46 4.17 0.27
N ALA A 82 -1.15 2.87 0.05
CA ALA A 82 -0.33 2.08 0.96
C ALA A 82 0.40 0.93 0.25
N ASN A 83 1.45 0.40 0.88
CA ASN A 83 2.01 -0.89 0.48
C ASN A 83 1.12 -2.03 0.98
N VAL A 84 1.15 -3.16 0.28
CA VAL A 84 0.36 -4.34 0.59
C VAL A 84 1.22 -5.50 1.06
N PHE A 85 0.72 -6.22 2.05
CA PHE A 85 1.28 -7.47 2.54
C PHE A 85 0.21 -8.56 2.54
N ALA A 86 0.56 -9.75 2.06
CA ALA A 86 -0.24 -10.95 2.13
C ALA A 86 0.45 -11.96 3.04
N VAL A 87 -0.23 -12.50 4.03
CA VAL A 87 0.34 -13.48 4.96
C VAL A 87 -0.08 -14.88 4.55
N LYS A 88 0.87 -15.80 4.54
CA LYS A 88 0.61 -17.23 4.35
C LYS A 88 1.48 -18.05 5.29
N GLY A 89 0.84 -18.90 6.10
CA GLY A 89 1.54 -19.72 7.09
C GLY A 89 2.40 -18.90 8.07
N GLY A 90 1.94 -17.72 8.47
CA GLY A 90 2.66 -16.82 9.39
C GLY A 90 3.85 -16.08 8.76
N ILE A 91 4.06 -16.17 7.46
CA ILE A 91 5.08 -15.43 6.71
C ILE A 91 4.38 -14.34 5.90
N ALA A 92 4.80 -13.09 6.07
CA ALA A 92 4.30 -11.99 5.28
C ALA A 92 5.05 -11.94 3.93
N HIS A 93 4.31 -11.69 2.87
CA HIS A 93 4.81 -11.50 1.51
C HIS A 93 4.43 -10.11 1.03
N THR A 94 5.36 -9.40 0.39
CA THR A 94 5.11 -8.07 -0.19
C THR A 94 5.74 -7.99 -1.57
N PRO A 95 5.12 -7.27 -2.52
CA PRO A 95 5.72 -7.07 -3.83
C PRO A 95 7.10 -6.43 -3.71
N PRO A 96 8.10 -6.89 -4.48
CA PRO A 96 9.36 -6.18 -4.66
C PRO A 96 9.12 -4.77 -5.24
N LEU A 97 10.03 -3.84 -4.98
CA LEU A 97 9.94 -2.49 -5.54
C LEU A 97 9.93 -2.49 -7.08
N ALA A 98 10.56 -3.50 -7.68
CA ALA A 98 10.56 -3.70 -9.13
C ALA A 98 9.15 -3.98 -9.72
N GLU A 99 8.16 -4.31 -8.89
CA GLU A 99 6.77 -4.46 -9.32
C GLU A 99 6.02 -3.12 -9.36
N GLY A 100 6.68 -2.00 -9.05
CA GLY A 100 6.11 -0.66 -9.08
C GLY A 100 5.62 -0.15 -7.72
N ALA A 101 5.92 -0.85 -6.63
CA ALA A 101 5.60 -0.40 -5.28
C ALA A 101 6.48 0.76 -4.83
N LEU A 102 5.90 1.72 -4.10
CA LEU A 102 6.67 2.77 -3.43
C LEU A 102 7.53 2.16 -2.30
N PRO A 103 8.80 2.61 -2.12
CA PRO A 103 9.64 2.23 -0.97
C PRO A 103 9.14 2.93 0.32
N GLY A 104 8.02 2.45 0.87
CA GLY A 104 7.38 3.04 2.05
C GLY A 104 8.20 2.87 3.32
N ILE A 105 8.26 3.91 4.16
CA ILE A 105 8.97 3.86 5.45
C ILE A 105 8.36 2.77 6.35
N MET A 106 7.03 2.73 6.45
CA MET A 106 6.33 1.71 7.24
C MET A 106 6.53 0.30 6.66
N ARG A 107 6.58 0.15 5.32
CA ARG A 107 6.96 -1.11 4.69
C ARG A 107 8.33 -1.59 5.18
N GLY A 108 9.33 -0.70 5.22
CA GLY A 108 10.66 -1.01 5.74
C GLY A 108 10.64 -1.39 7.22
N ALA A 109 9.86 -0.71 8.05
CA ALA A 109 9.71 -1.01 9.47
C ALA A 109 9.09 -2.40 9.70
N VAL A 110 8.06 -2.77 8.93
CA VAL A 110 7.47 -4.12 8.97
C VAL A 110 8.48 -5.19 8.58
N MET A 111 9.25 -4.95 7.51
CA MET A 111 10.29 -5.89 7.05
C MET A 111 11.40 -6.11 8.08
N ALA A 112 11.70 -5.10 8.89
CA ALA A 112 12.68 -5.21 9.98
C ALA A 112 12.12 -5.93 11.22
N ARG A 113 10.79 -5.97 11.39
CA ARG A 113 10.15 -6.46 12.63
C ARG A 113 9.61 -7.88 12.53
N CYS A 114 9.23 -8.34 11.35
CA CYS A 114 8.67 -9.68 11.18
C CYS A 114 9.29 -10.41 9.96
N ARG A 115 8.98 -11.71 9.85
CA ARG A 115 9.44 -12.52 8.71
C ARG A 115 8.71 -12.09 7.45
N VAL A 116 9.40 -11.37 6.57
CA VAL A 116 8.88 -10.92 5.28
C VAL A 116 9.69 -11.55 4.14
N ARG A 117 9.00 -11.89 3.06
CA ARG A 117 9.59 -12.22 1.76
C ARG A 117 9.14 -11.20 0.74
N GLU A 118 10.09 -10.58 0.05
CA GLU A 118 9.80 -9.84 -1.18
C GLU A 118 9.62 -10.86 -2.31
N THR A 119 8.41 -10.93 -2.84
CA THR A 119 8.08 -11.85 -3.93
C THR A 119 6.96 -11.24 -4.79
N PRO A 120 7.02 -11.38 -6.11
CA PRO A 120 5.89 -11.02 -6.96
C PRO A 120 4.62 -11.73 -6.49
N LEU A 121 3.53 -10.98 -6.37
CA LEU A 121 2.23 -11.49 -5.94
C LEU A 121 1.26 -11.47 -7.12
N ALA A 122 0.68 -12.62 -7.43
CA ALA A 122 -0.46 -12.71 -8.31
C ALA A 122 -1.78 -12.41 -7.52
N VAL A 123 -2.85 -12.16 -8.22
CA VAL A 123 -4.18 -11.98 -7.61
C VAL A 123 -4.59 -13.23 -6.83
N GLU A 124 -4.24 -14.40 -7.35
CA GLU A 124 -4.52 -15.71 -6.75
C GLU A 124 -3.77 -15.92 -5.42
N ASP A 125 -2.61 -15.28 -5.24
CA ASP A 125 -1.86 -15.35 -3.99
C ASP A 125 -2.60 -14.58 -2.90
N LEU A 126 -3.18 -13.41 -3.22
CA LEU A 126 -4.06 -12.69 -2.32
C LEU A 126 -5.30 -13.52 -1.98
N ALA A 127 -5.88 -14.17 -2.99
CA ALA A 127 -7.03 -15.04 -2.77
C ALA A 127 -6.74 -16.25 -1.86
N ARG A 128 -5.49 -16.70 -1.73
CA ARG A 128 -5.06 -17.78 -0.86
C ARG A 128 -4.42 -17.32 0.44
N ALA A 129 -4.30 -16.03 0.65
CA ALA A 129 -3.74 -15.47 1.86
C ALA A 129 -4.60 -15.81 3.09
N ASP A 130 -3.94 -15.99 4.22
CA ASP A 130 -4.61 -16.17 5.51
C ASP A 130 -5.00 -14.80 6.08
N GLU A 131 -4.23 -13.76 5.74
CA GLU A 131 -4.40 -12.37 6.19
C GLU A 131 -3.83 -11.43 5.13
N ILE A 132 -4.44 -10.25 4.97
CA ILE A 132 -3.92 -9.15 4.16
C ILE A 132 -3.91 -7.90 5.02
N PHE A 133 -2.87 -7.09 4.91
CA PHE A 133 -2.83 -5.77 5.54
C PHE A 133 -2.11 -4.74 4.66
N LEU A 134 -2.46 -3.49 4.87
CA LEU A 134 -1.90 -2.32 4.21
C LEU A 134 -1.02 -1.52 5.18
N THR A 135 0.01 -0.84 4.65
CA THR A 135 0.89 -0.02 5.48
C THR A 135 1.22 1.31 4.82
N ASN A 136 1.08 2.39 5.57
CA ASN A 136 1.53 3.73 5.19
C ASN A 136 1.98 4.52 6.43
N SER A 137 2.25 5.82 6.30
CA SER A 137 2.68 6.68 7.42
C SER A 137 1.65 6.82 8.55
N LEU A 138 0.39 6.47 8.32
CA LEU A 138 -0.65 6.49 9.34
C LEU A 138 -0.70 5.18 10.14
N GLY A 139 -0.05 4.12 9.66
CA GLY A 139 0.04 2.85 10.38
C GLY A 139 -0.21 1.62 9.54
N ILE A 140 -0.71 0.60 10.21
CA ILE A 140 -1.03 -0.71 9.66
C ILE A 140 -2.54 -0.88 9.69
N ARG A 141 -3.11 -1.24 8.55
CA ARG A 141 -4.56 -1.37 8.38
C ARG A 141 -4.89 -2.78 7.90
N PRO A 142 -5.54 -3.64 8.70
CA PRO A 142 -6.01 -4.95 8.26
C PRO A 142 -7.01 -4.81 7.11
N VAL A 143 -6.95 -5.73 6.14
CA VAL A 143 -7.95 -5.85 5.08
C VAL A 143 -8.96 -6.92 5.48
N VAL A 144 -10.24 -6.56 5.52
CA VAL A 144 -11.34 -7.48 5.88
C VAL A 144 -12.16 -7.93 4.68
N ALA A 145 -11.98 -7.31 3.52
CA ALA A 145 -12.55 -7.77 2.27
C ALA A 145 -11.68 -7.35 1.08
N LEU A 146 -11.58 -8.21 0.08
CA LEU A 146 -11.03 -7.89 -1.25
C LEU A 146 -12.01 -8.41 -2.30
N ASP A 147 -12.64 -7.47 -3.03
CA ASP A 147 -13.81 -7.73 -3.84
C ASP A 147 -14.88 -8.51 -3.02
N ASP A 148 -15.32 -9.66 -3.49
CA ASP A 148 -16.34 -10.49 -2.81
C ASP A 148 -15.76 -11.41 -1.72
N ARG A 149 -14.45 -11.43 -1.51
CA ARG A 149 -13.79 -12.30 -0.53
C ARG A 149 -13.61 -11.62 0.81
N GLY A 150 -14.12 -12.22 1.87
CA GLY A 150 -13.87 -11.80 3.25
C GLY A 150 -12.56 -12.35 3.81
N PHE A 151 -11.93 -11.60 4.71
CA PHE A 151 -10.75 -11.96 5.50
C PHE A 151 -10.99 -11.65 6.98
N ALA A 152 -10.48 -12.51 7.86
CA ALA A 152 -10.38 -12.15 9.27
C ALA A 152 -9.12 -11.31 9.51
N PRO A 153 -9.16 -10.30 10.40
CA PRO A 153 -7.94 -9.68 10.90
C PRO A 153 -7.04 -10.73 11.53
N GLY A 154 -5.77 -10.74 11.14
CA GLY A 154 -4.86 -11.79 11.54
C GLY A 154 -3.83 -11.36 12.58
N PRO A 155 -3.10 -12.33 13.16
CA PRO A 155 -2.16 -12.10 14.23
C PRO A 155 -0.91 -11.31 13.80
N VAL A 156 -0.54 -11.35 12.51
CA VAL A 156 0.67 -10.65 12.06
C VAL A 156 0.43 -9.15 12.06
N ALA A 157 -0.67 -8.65 11.46
CA ALA A 157 -1.01 -7.22 11.53
C ALA A 157 -1.21 -6.77 12.98
N ALA A 158 -1.89 -7.59 13.80
CA ALA A 158 -2.09 -7.27 15.22
C ALA A 158 -0.77 -7.12 15.99
N SER A 159 0.22 -7.99 15.73
CA SER A 159 1.54 -7.93 16.37
C SER A 159 2.39 -6.72 15.98
N LEU A 160 2.01 -6.01 14.93
CA LEU A 160 2.70 -4.84 14.38
C LEU A 160 1.99 -3.52 14.71
N ALA A 161 0.88 -3.56 15.45
CA ALA A 161 0.06 -2.37 15.75
C ALA A 161 0.86 -1.28 16.49
N ASP A 162 1.86 -1.66 17.29
CA ASP A 162 2.77 -0.73 17.99
C ASP A 162 3.69 0.06 17.03
N LEU A 163 3.95 -0.41 15.83
CA LEU A 163 4.69 0.35 14.82
C LEU A 163 3.94 1.62 14.39
N ALA A 164 2.61 1.61 14.46
CA ALA A 164 1.77 2.79 14.22
C ALA A 164 1.65 3.68 15.48
N GLY A 165 1.99 3.13 16.61
CA GLY A 165 1.66 3.64 17.94
C GLY A 165 2.73 4.50 18.60
N GLY A 166 3.48 5.29 17.85
CA GLY A 166 4.17 6.45 18.41
C GLY A 166 3.20 7.54 18.90
N ARG A 167 1.99 7.15 19.31
CA ARG A 167 0.98 8.00 19.94
C ARG A 167 1.02 7.72 21.45
N GLY A 168 2.06 8.18 22.09
CA GLY A 168 2.13 8.38 23.54
C GLY A 168 1.92 9.84 23.82
#